data_f631f5bb126f44e89c9f8b6024b8caa2
#
_entry.id   f631f5bb126f44e89c9f8b6024b8caa2
#
_cell.length_a   1.000
_cell.length_b   1.000
_cell.length_c   1.000
_cell.angle_alpha   90.00
_cell.angle_beta   90.00
_cell.angle_gamma   90.00
#
_symmetry.space_group_name_H-M   'P 1'
#
loop_
_entity.id
_entity.type
_entity.pdbx_description
1 polymer ?
#
loop_
_entity_poly.entity_id
_entity_poly.type
_entity_poly.pdbx_seq_one_letter_code
_entity_poly.pdbx_strand_id
1 'polypeptide(L)'
;MLFFIVPLIITFIVFFILLSLKFVKRPPEVKATMISSMKWLFFAFSVAAGLFCFINDKATYFECRKETNACVYYRSTIFNPEMRFADKIPLTARSTAFVKKVKRHRKHSSYYEYTVMLVSANSEYELPMVFRNEEWATEEKVKLNRFLTGERDRYVYMKGAPEPTLNDFEKGLLFTFYVTTLIFVLWLLKDRSEKPSER
;
A
#
# COMPACT_ATOMS: atom_id res chain seq x y z
N MET A 1 2.30 -9.99 -15.73
CA MET A 1 2.22 -9.32 -17.04
C MET A 1 0.91 -8.55 -17.26
N LEU A 2 -0.26 -9.10 -16.97
CA LEU A 2 -1.55 -8.40 -17.11
C LEU A 2 -1.65 -7.09 -16.31
N PHE A 3 -1.08 -7.03 -15.11
CA PHE A 3 -1.14 -5.84 -14.24
C PHE A 3 -0.34 -4.63 -14.75
N PHE A 4 0.62 -4.83 -15.64
CA PHE A 4 1.32 -3.74 -16.32
C PHE A 4 0.50 -3.17 -17.48
N ILE A 5 -0.29 -4.00 -18.10
CA ILE A 5 -1.07 -3.66 -19.30
C ILE A 5 -2.26 -2.78 -18.93
N VAL A 6 -2.92 -3.04 -17.79
CA VAL A 6 -4.13 -2.30 -17.38
C VAL A 6 -3.89 -0.79 -17.19
N PRO A 7 -2.89 -0.31 -16.43
CA PRO A 7 -2.60 1.11 -16.32
C PRO A 7 -2.23 1.74 -17.66
N LEU A 8 -1.52 1.00 -18.50
CA LEU A 8 -1.09 1.46 -19.83
C LEU A 8 -2.30 1.62 -20.76
N ILE A 9 -3.24 0.67 -20.74
CA ILE A 9 -4.49 0.76 -21.50
C ILE A 9 -5.33 1.95 -21.04
N ILE A 10 -5.48 2.16 -19.73
CA ILE A 10 -6.21 3.31 -19.19
C ILE A 10 -5.56 4.62 -19.67
N THR A 11 -4.25 4.71 -19.62
CA THR A 11 -3.51 5.88 -20.10
C THR A 11 -3.75 6.13 -21.58
N PHE A 12 -3.73 5.09 -22.42
CA PHE A 12 -4.04 5.17 -23.84
C PHE A 12 -5.49 5.58 -24.09
N ILE A 13 -6.46 5.02 -23.37
CA ILE A 13 -7.87 5.37 -23.50
C ILE A 13 -8.10 6.85 -23.19
N VAL A 14 -7.53 7.35 -22.07
CA VAL A 14 -7.64 8.77 -21.70
C VAL A 14 -6.98 9.66 -22.72
N PHE A 15 -5.81 9.28 -23.23
CA PHE A 15 -5.11 10.00 -24.29
C PHE A 15 -5.94 10.06 -25.58
N PHE A 16 -6.54 8.95 -26.00
CA PHE A 16 -7.43 8.90 -27.16
C PHE A 16 -8.69 9.74 -26.97
N ILE A 17 -9.29 9.74 -25.77
CA ILE A 17 -10.44 10.61 -25.46
C ILE A 17 -10.03 12.09 -25.57
N LEU A 18 -8.89 12.48 -25.02
CA LEU A 18 -8.37 13.85 -25.13
C LEU A 18 -8.09 14.25 -26.57
N LEU A 19 -7.54 13.33 -27.37
CA LEU A 19 -7.31 13.54 -28.81
C LEU A 19 -8.65 13.70 -29.55
N SER A 20 -9.60 12.84 -29.29
CA SER A 20 -10.95 12.87 -29.90
C SER A 20 -11.69 14.18 -29.60
N LEU A 21 -11.54 14.72 -28.38
CA LEU A 21 -12.12 16.01 -28.01
C LEU A 21 -11.59 17.18 -28.90
N LYS A 22 -10.39 17.07 -29.49
CA LYS A 22 -9.89 18.04 -30.45
C LYS A 22 -10.71 18.06 -31.74
N PHE A 23 -11.29 16.94 -32.14
CA PHE A 23 -12.06 16.79 -33.39
C PHE A 23 -13.56 17.01 -33.24
N VAL A 24 -14.08 17.12 -32.01
CA VAL A 24 -15.50 17.36 -31.77
C VAL A 24 -15.88 18.78 -32.21
N LYS A 25 -16.94 18.93 -32.99
CA LYS A 25 -17.50 20.22 -33.42
C LYS A 25 -18.23 20.89 -32.25
N ARG A 26 -17.50 21.57 -31.37
CA ARG A 26 -18.05 22.38 -30.26
C ARG A 26 -17.44 23.78 -30.29
N PRO A 27 -18.08 24.78 -29.66
CA PRO A 27 -17.51 26.11 -29.52
C PRO A 27 -16.10 26.05 -28.90
N PRO A 28 -15.15 26.86 -29.38
CA PRO A 28 -13.73 26.75 -28.98
C PRO A 28 -13.53 26.93 -27.47
N GLU A 29 -14.30 27.79 -26.83
CA GLU A 29 -14.24 28.07 -25.38
C GLU A 29 -14.60 26.83 -24.54
N VAL A 30 -15.72 26.16 -24.89
CA VAL A 30 -16.16 24.93 -24.20
C VAL A 30 -15.15 23.81 -24.38
N LYS A 31 -14.56 23.71 -25.57
CA LYS A 31 -13.54 22.72 -25.89
C LYS A 31 -12.27 22.94 -25.08
N ALA A 32 -11.80 24.19 -24.97
CA ALA A 32 -10.61 24.54 -24.18
C ALA A 32 -10.81 24.20 -22.70
N THR A 33 -11.97 24.54 -22.13
CA THR A 33 -12.31 24.24 -20.72
C THR A 33 -12.37 22.73 -20.46
N MET A 34 -13.00 21.96 -21.34
CA MET A 34 -13.06 20.50 -21.21
C MET A 34 -11.68 19.85 -21.25
N ILE A 35 -10.83 20.26 -22.21
CA ILE A 35 -9.47 19.73 -22.32
C ILE A 35 -8.66 20.08 -21.08
N SER A 36 -8.77 21.32 -20.58
CA SER A 36 -8.07 21.75 -19.37
C SER A 36 -8.52 20.93 -18.13
N SER A 37 -9.83 20.78 -17.93
CA SER A 37 -10.36 20.00 -16.82
C SER A 37 -9.92 18.52 -16.84
N MET A 38 -9.90 17.90 -18.02
CA MET A 38 -9.44 16.52 -18.17
C MET A 38 -7.93 16.37 -17.91
N LYS A 39 -7.12 17.35 -18.31
CA LYS A 39 -5.68 17.36 -17.99
C LYS A 39 -5.45 17.33 -16.47
N TRP A 40 -6.17 18.19 -15.73
CA TRP A 40 -6.06 18.25 -14.27
C TRP A 40 -6.56 17.01 -13.56
N LEU A 41 -7.69 16.45 -14.01
CA LEU A 41 -8.21 15.18 -13.46
C LEU A 41 -7.24 14.03 -13.67
N PHE A 42 -6.63 13.95 -14.85
CA PHE A 42 -5.67 12.90 -15.15
C PHE A 42 -4.39 13.04 -14.33
N PHE A 43 -3.90 14.26 -14.14
CA PHE A 43 -2.76 14.54 -13.27
C PHE A 43 -3.06 14.18 -11.82
N ALA A 44 -4.21 14.61 -11.27
CA ALA A 44 -4.64 14.29 -9.91
C ALA A 44 -4.75 12.79 -9.67
N PHE A 45 -5.33 12.04 -10.64
CA PHE A 45 -5.40 10.58 -10.56
C PHE A 45 -4.00 9.93 -10.53
N SER A 46 -3.08 10.42 -11.36
CA SER A 46 -1.71 9.92 -11.41
C SER A 46 -0.94 10.17 -10.11
N VAL A 47 -1.12 11.36 -9.52
CA VAL A 47 -0.54 11.69 -8.20
C VAL A 47 -1.12 10.78 -7.11
N ALA A 48 -2.43 10.56 -7.10
CA ALA A 48 -3.07 9.66 -6.14
C ALA A 48 -2.58 8.22 -6.28
N ALA A 49 -2.41 7.72 -7.51
CA ALA A 49 -1.86 6.39 -7.78
C ALA A 49 -0.40 6.26 -7.32
N GLY A 50 0.41 7.30 -7.53
CA GLY A 50 1.78 7.38 -7.01
C GLY A 50 1.80 7.32 -5.50
N LEU A 51 1.02 8.17 -4.82
CA LEU A 51 0.93 8.20 -3.35
C LEU A 51 0.48 6.87 -2.77
N PHE A 52 -0.45 6.16 -3.43
CA PHE A 52 -0.89 4.83 -3.00
C PHE A 52 0.27 3.83 -2.89
N CYS A 53 1.19 3.83 -3.85
CA CYS A 53 2.39 2.97 -3.80
C CYS A 53 3.30 3.30 -2.62
N PHE A 54 3.28 4.55 -2.16
CA PHE A 54 4.18 5.06 -1.14
C PHE A 54 3.69 4.81 0.28
N ILE A 55 2.38 4.80 0.49
CA ILE A 55 1.78 4.68 1.83
C ILE A 55 1.76 3.22 2.30
N ASN A 56 1.74 2.24 1.38
CA ASN A 56 1.61 0.85 1.76
C ASN A 56 2.88 0.27 2.40
N ASP A 57 2.73 -0.33 3.58
CA ASP A 57 3.77 -1.13 4.23
C ASP A 57 4.14 -2.33 3.34
N LYS A 58 5.44 -2.52 3.08
CA LYS A 58 5.95 -3.57 2.20
C LYS A 58 6.37 -4.82 2.95
N ALA A 59 6.98 -4.64 4.09
CA ALA A 59 7.33 -5.72 4.97
C ALA A 59 7.03 -5.37 6.42
N THR A 60 6.71 -6.40 7.16
CA THR A 60 6.48 -6.32 8.59
C THR A 60 7.36 -7.36 9.25
N TYR A 61 8.13 -6.92 10.22
CA TYR A 61 8.97 -7.75 11.05
C TYR A 61 8.54 -7.61 12.50
N PHE A 62 8.25 -8.73 13.13
CA PHE A 62 7.86 -8.79 14.53
C PHE A 62 8.78 -9.77 15.25
N GLU A 63 9.42 -9.33 16.31
CA GLU A 63 10.39 -10.09 17.05
C GLU A 63 10.15 -9.97 18.54
N CYS A 64 10.15 -11.10 19.23
CA CYS A 64 10.12 -11.18 20.68
C CYS A 64 11.41 -11.80 21.18
N ARG A 65 12.02 -11.22 22.21
CA ARG A 65 13.25 -11.71 22.86
C ARG A 65 13.06 -11.75 24.37
N LYS A 66 13.51 -12.83 25.00
CA LYS A 66 13.52 -12.96 26.47
C LYS A 66 14.43 -11.94 27.14
N GLU A 67 15.58 -11.68 26.57
CA GLU A 67 16.57 -10.74 27.11
C GLU A 67 15.99 -9.34 27.36
N THR A 68 15.10 -8.90 26.49
CA THR A 68 14.48 -7.58 26.57
C THR A 68 13.11 -7.59 27.24
N ASN A 69 12.57 -8.78 27.56
CA ASN A 69 11.19 -8.99 28.04
C ASN A 69 10.16 -8.17 27.20
N ALA A 70 10.35 -8.16 25.90
CA ALA A 70 9.51 -7.38 25.01
C ALA A 70 9.43 -8.00 23.62
N CYS A 71 8.31 -7.72 22.95
CA CYS A 71 8.18 -7.90 21.52
C CYS A 71 8.31 -6.56 20.84
N VAL A 72 9.02 -6.52 19.74
CA VAL A 72 9.28 -5.30 18.96
C VAL A 72 8.72 -5.50 17.55
N TYR A 73 8.12 -4.45 17.06
CA TYR A 73 7.48 -4.42 15.78
C TYR A 73 8.14 -3.40 14.88
N TYR A 74 8.48 -3.82 13.67
CA TYR A 74 9.12 -2.99 12.65
C TYR A 74 8.31 -3.01 11.37
N ARG A 75 8.30 -1.89 10.66
CA ARG A 75 7.71 -1.75 9.33
C ARG A 75 8.71 -1.19 8.35
N SER A 76 8.64 -1.62 7.12
CA SER A 76 9.35 -1.00 6.02
C SER A 76 8.38 -0.50 4.96
N THR A 77 8.75 0.58 4.31
CA THR A 77 8.03 1.14 3.15
C THR A 77 8.96 1.20 1.96
N ILE A 78 8.45 1.49 0.77
CA ILE A 78 9.28 1.62 -0.44
C ILE A 78 10.37 2.68 -0.30
N PHE A 79 10.05 3.82 0.37
CA PHE A 79 11.01 4.91 0.56
C PHE A 79 11.97 4.69 1.69
N ASN A 80 11.62 3.80 2.58
CA ASN A 80 12.42 3.47 3.73
C ASN A 80 12.52 1.96 3.82
N PRO A 81 13.43 1.37 3.00
CA PRO A 81 13.66 -0.06 2.99
C PRO A 81 14.19 -0.56 4.33
N GLU A 82 14.85 0.32 5.09
CA GLU A 82 15.26 -0.01 6.44
C GLU A 82 14.04 -0.22 7.34
N MET A 83 14.07 -1.32 8.09
CA MET A 83 13.02 -1.63 9.05
C MET A 83 13.00 -0.58 10.15
N ARG A 84 11.97 0.26 10.18
CA ARG A 84 11.79 1.24 11.27
C ARG A 84 11.02 0.64 12.42
N PHE A 85 11.49 0.93 13.61
CA PHE A 85 10.76 0.66 14.84
C PHE A 85 9.36 1.30 14.76
N ALA A 86 8.33 0.49 14.97
CA ALA A 86 6.95 0.93 14.95
C ALA A 86 6.35 0.91 16.36
N ASP A 87 6.58 -0.15 17.14
CA ASP A 87 6.04 -0.27 18.47
C ASP A 87 6.81 -1.31 19.32
N LYS A 88 6.65 -1.20 20.65
CA LYS A 88 7.23 -2.12 21.63
C LYS A 88 6.14 -2.59 22.59
N ILE A 89 5.93 -3.89 22.65
CA ILE A 89 4.97 -4.53 23.54
C ILE A 89 5.73 -5.16 24.71
N PRO A 90 5.55 -4.69 25.94
CA PRO A 90 6.19 -5.30 27.12
C PRO A 90 5.59 -6.69 27.37
N LEU A 91 6.44 -7.63 27.76
CA LEU A 91 6.00 -8.98 28.14
C LEU A 91 5.99 -9.11 29.66
N THR A 92 5.04 -9.90 30.13
CA THR A 92 4.90 -10.30 31.54
C THR A 92 4.89 -11.83 31.64
N ALA A 93 5.10 -12.37 32.82
CA ALA A 93 5.04 -13.81 33.06
C ALA A 93 3.64 -14.44 32.73
N ARG A 94 2.61 -13.60 32.63
CA ARG A 94 1.24 -14.01 32.28
C ARG A 94 0.86 -13.69 30.84
N SER A 95 1.81 -13.29 30.02
CA SER A 95 1.52 -13.00 28.59
C SER A 95 1.09 -14.27 27.87
N THR A 96 0.04 -14.16 27.08
CA THR A 96 -0.53 -15.26 26.30
C THR A 96 -0.97 -14.79 24.93
N ALA A 97 -0.94 -15.70 23.95
CA ALA A 97 -1.42 -15.41 22.61
C ALA A 97 -2.68 -16.22 22.27
N PHE A 98 -3.63 -15.59 21.59
CA PHE A 98 -4.84 -16.24 21.09
C PHE A 98 -5.17 -15.79 19.66
N VAL A 99 -6.04 -16.52 18.99
CA VAL A 99 -6.52 -16.17 17.64
C VAL A 99 -7.90 -15.52 17.75
N LYS A 100 -8.02 -14.32 17.20
CA LYS A 100 -9.29 -13.61 17.07
C LYS A 100 -9.83 -13.79 15.65
N LYS A 101 -11.04 -14.32 15.55
CA LYS A 101 -11.76 -14.49 14.28
C LYS A 101 -12.63 -13.25 14.02
N VAL A 102 -12.43 -12.60 12.89
CA VAL A 102 -13.19 -11.41 12.48
C VAL A 102 -13.88 -11.70 11.15
N LYS A 103 -15.19 -11.51 11.10
CA LYS A 103 -15.96 -11.61 9.86
C LYS A 103 -15.84 -10.29 9.11
N ARG A 104 -15.33 -10.34 7.89
CA ARG A 104 -15.26 -9.19 6.98
C ARG A 104 -16.33 -9.30 5.91
N HIS A 105 -16.97 -8.19 5.62
CA HIS A 105 -17.97 -8.10 4.57
C HIS A 105 -17.41 -7.37 3.36
N ARG A 106 -17.60 -7.95 2.17
CA ARG A 106 -17.42 -7.30 0.88
C ARG A 106 -18.79 -7.17 0.20
N LYS A 107 -18.89 -6.32 -0.83
CA LYS A 107 -20.14 -5.99 -1.53
C LYS A 107 -21.00 -7.22 -1.95
N HIS A 108 -20.36 -8.39 -2.21
CA HIS A 108 -21.04 -9.61 -2.67
C HIS A 108 -20.60 -10.89 -1.95
N SER A 109 -19.76 -10.77 -0.91
CA SER A 109 -19.27 -11.94 -0.17
C SER A 109 -18.85 -11.58 1.25
N SER A 110 -18.83 -12.56 2.12
CA SER A 110 -18.20 -12.44 3.44
C SER A 110 -17.10 -13.47 3.57
N TYR A 111 -16.04 -13.10 4.26
CA TYR A 111 -14.93 -14.01 4.57
C TYR A 111 -14.47 -13.77 6.01
N TYR A 112 -13.72 -14.72 6.54
CA TYR A 112 -13.14 -14.60 7.86
C TYR A 112 -11.66 -14.22 7.75
N GLU A 113 -11.24 -13.34 8.64
CA GLU A 113 -9.84 -13.05 8.91
C GLU A 113 -9.52 -13.53 10.33
N TYR A 114 -8.34 -14.09 10.49
CA TYR A 114 -7.83 -14.63 11.74
C TYR A 114 -6.59 -13.83 12.12
N THR A 115 -6.67 -13.10 13.23
CA THR A 115 -5.57 -12.26 13.71
C THR A 115 -5.01 -12.86 14.98
N VAL A 116 -3.69 -12.94 15.08
CA VAL A 116 -3.04 -13.32 16.34
C VAL A 116 -3.01 -12.11 17.26
N MET A 117 -3.56 -12.29 18.45
CA MET A 117 -3.60 -11.30 19.52
C MET A 117 -2.62 -11.71 20.61
N LEU A 118 -1.96 -10.74 21.22
CA LEU A 118 -1.11 -10.92 22.39
C LEU A 118 -1.74 -10.19 23.58
N VAL A 119 -2.00 -10.92 24.65
CA VAL A 119 -2.40 -10.33 25.93
C VAL A 119 -1.16 -10.18 26.79
N SER A 120 -0.86 -8.97 27.22
CA SER A 120 0.24 -8.68 28.14
C SER A 120 -0.08 -7.47 29.00
N ALA A 121 0.30 -7.51 30.26
CA ALA A 121 0.08 -6.43 31.22
C ALA A 121 -1.37 -5.90 31.26
N ASN A 122 -2.37 -6.82 31.18
CA ASN A 122 -3.81 -6.53 31.12
C ASN A 122 -4.28 -5.75 29.90
N SER A 123 -3.47 -5.70 28.85
CA SER A 123 -3.81 -5.07 27.57
C SER A 123 -3.78 -6.11 26.44
N GLU A 124 -4.67 -5.93 25.47
CA GLU A 124 -4.71 -6.74 24.26
C GLU A 124 -4.01 -5.98 23.13
N TYR A 125 -3.05 -6.63 22.49
CA TYR A 125 -2.31 -6.09 21.35
C TYR A 125 -2.63 -6.90 20.11
N GLU A 126 -3.12 -6.22 19.07
CA GLU A 126 -3.31 -6.82 17.77
C GLU A 126 -1.96 -6.94 17.06
N LEU A 127 -1.52 -8.16 16.80
CA LEU A 127 -0.26 -8.38 16.12
C LEU A 127 -0.42 -8.22 14.59
N PRO A 128 0.64 -7.89 13.89
CA PRO A 128 0.61 -7.71 12.42
C PRO A 128 0.47 -9.03 11.64
N MET A 129 -0.16 -10.02 12.24
CA MET A 129 -0.30 -11.40 11.75
C MET A 129 -1.76 -11.66 11.42
N VAL A 130 -2.16 -11.34 10.19
CA VAL A 130 -3.52 -11.54 9.71
C VAL A 130 -3.51 -12.65 8.65
N PHE A 131 -4.31 -13.67 8.85
CA PHE A 131 -4.41 -14.85 8.01
C PHE A 131 -5.84 -15.03 7.49
N ARG A 132 -5.98 -15.65 6.33
CA ARG A 132 -7.27 -16.11 5.81
C ARG A 132 -7.59 -17.54 6.18
N ASN A 133 -6.59 -18.29 6.64
CA ASN A 133 -6.72 -19.68 7.08
C ASN A 133 -6.52 -19.73 8.60
N GLU A 134 -7.43 -20.40 9.30
CA GLU A 134 -7.42 -20.60 10.75
C GLU A 134 -6.23 -21.44 11.20
N GLU A 135 -5.86 -22.46 10.43
CA GLU A 135 -4.74 -23.34 10.75
C GLU A 135 -3.43 -22.56 10.84
N TRP A 136 -3.16 -21.69 9.85
CA TRP A 136 -1.95 -20.85 9.85
C TRP A 136 -1.90 -19.87 11.02
N ALA A 137 -3.03 -19.26 11.35
CA ALA A 137 -3.11 -18.39 12.51
C ALA A 137 -2.88 -19.18 13.82
N THR A 138 -3.41 -20.41 13.89
CA THR A 138 -3.23 -21.29 15.04
C THR A 138 -1.78 -21.77 15.16
N GLU A 139 -1.15 -22.12 14.06
CA GLU A 139 0.27 -22.50 14.03
C GLU A 139 1.16 -21.38 14.56
N GLU A 140 0.96 -20.14 14.08
CA GLU A 140 1.71 -18.99 14.56
C GLU A 140 1.44 -18.66 16.03
N LYS A 141 0.17 -18.78 16.48
CA LYS A 141 -0.17 -18.68 17.90
C LYS A 141 0.60 -19.70 18.74
N VAL A 142 0.68 -20.96 18.29
CA VAL A 142 1.41 -22.02 19.01
C VAL A 142 2.90 -21.70 19.10
N LYS A 143 3.51 -21.25 18.00
CA LYS A 143 4.93 -20.84 17.99
C LYS A 143 5.21 -19.70 18.97
N LEU A 144 4.31 -18.70 19.00
CA LEU A 144 4.43 -17.57 19.91
C LEU A 144 4.22 -18.00 21.38
N ASN A 145 3.23 -18.85 21.67
CA ASN A 145 3.01 -19.37 23.03
C ASN A 145 4.20 -20.22 23.54
N ARG A 146 4.84 -21.03 22.69
CA ARG A 146 6.07 -21.75 23.06
C ARG A 146 7.21 -20.81 23.46
N PHE A 147 7.31 -19.64 22.82
CA PHE A 147 8.22 -18.59 23.27
C PHE A 147 7.79 -18.03 24.63
N LEU A 148 6.51 -17.69 24.80
CA LEU A 148 5.99 -17.11 26.04
C LEU A 148 6.10 -18.08 27.25
N THR A 149 5.93 -19.38 27.03
CA THR A 149 6.14 -20.41 28.05
C THR A 149 7.59 -20.72 28.36
N GLY A 150 8.51 -20.15 27.60
CA GLY A 150 9.92 -20.29 27.85
C GLY A 150 10.63 -21.43 27.12
N GLU A 151 9.94 -22.15 26.24
CA GLU A 151 10.53 -23.23 25.44
C GLU A 151 11.51 -22.70 24.37
N ARG A 152 11.44 -21.40 24.06
CA ARG A 152 12.31 -20.71 23.10
C ARG A 152 12.75 -19.36 23.64
N ASP A 153 13.95 -18.92 23.28
CA ASP A 153 14.49 -17.63 23.71
C ASP A 153 14.12 -16.49 22.77
N ARG A 154 13.72 -16.84 21.55
CA ARG A 154 13.38 -15.89 20.50
C ARG A 154 12.19 -16.38 19.67
N TYR A 155 11.31 -15.45 19.33
CA TYR A 155 10.26 -15.66 18.34
C TYR A 155 10.37 -14.57 17.26
N VAL A 156 10.26 -14.96 15.99
CA VAL A 156 10.31 -14.07 14.85
C VAL A 156 9.20 -14.40 13.89
N TYR A 157 8.45 -13.38 13.49
CA TYR A 157 7.50 -13.43 12.40
C TYR A 157 7.85 -12.36 11.36
N MET A 158 7.85 -12.75 10.10
CA MET A 158 8.12 -11.85 8.99
C MET A 158 7.05 -12.02 7.91
N LYS A 159 6.47 -10.90 7.50
CA LYS A 159 5.52 -10.84 6.40
C LYS A 159 6.07 -9.90 5.32
N GLY A 160 6.05 -10.37 4.08
CA GLY A 160 6.64 -9.66 2.94
C GLY A 160 8.10 -10.03 2.69
N ALA A 161 8.66 -9.46 1.64
CA ALA A 161 10.08 -9.67 1.33
C ALA A 161 10.97 -8.87 2.31
N PRO A 162 12.14 -9.40 2.69
CA PRO A 162 13.09 -8.67 3.52
C PRO A 162 13.54 -7.35 2.87
N GLU A 163 13.60 -7.34 1.55
CA GLU A 163 13.77 -6.12 0.77
C GLU A 163 12.42 -5.71 0.17
N PRO A 164 11.99 -4.47 0.37
CA PRO A 164 10.71 -4.00 -0.16
C PRO A 164 10.80 -3.89 -1.68
N THR A 165 10.40 -4.94 -2.36
CA THR A 165 10.28 -4.95 -3.82
C THR A 165 8.89 -4.49 -4.23
N LEU A 166 8.85 -3.63 -5.25
CA LEU A 166 7.60 -3.28 -5.92
C LEU A 166 7.02 -4.53 -6.58
N ASN A 167 5.76 -4.83 -6.31
CA ASN A 167 5.06 -5.82 -7.11
C ASN A 167 4.77 -5.27 -8.52
N ASP A 168 4.42 -6.14 -9.46
CA ASP A 168 4.22 -5.74 -10.86
C ASP A 168 3.11 -4.70 -11.04
N PHE A 169 2.08 -4.72 -10.20
CA PHE A 169 1.02 -3.72 -10.21
C PHE A 169 1.55 -2.34 -9.80
N GLU A 170 2.34 -2.27 -8.75
CA GLU A 170 2.95 -1.04 -8.24
C GLU A 170 3.99 -0.46 -9.21
N LYS A 171 4.79 -1.33 -9.85
CA LYS A 171 5.68 -0.90 -10.95
C LYS A 171 4.87 -0.27 -12.07
N GLY A 172 3.73 -0.89 -12.44
CA GLY A 172 2.81 -0.34 -13.45
C GLY A 172 2.24 1.02 -13.06
N LEU A 173 1.81 1.18 -11.80
CA LEU A 173 1.30 2.46 -11.29
C LEU A 173 2.37 3.55 -11.29
N LEU A 174 3.59 3.24 -10.84
CA LEU A 174 4.70 4.20 -10.86
C LEU A 174 5.08 4.59 -12.29
N PHE A 175 5.17 3.61 -13.20
CA PHE A 175 5.43 3.89 -14.61
C PHE A 175 4.35 4.82 -15.18
N THR A 176 3.08 4.53 -14.92
CA THR A 176 1.96 5.38 -15.34
C THR A 176 2.09 6.80 -14.76
N PHE A 177 2.44 6.91 -13.48
CA PHE A 177 2.69 8.21 -12.83
C PHE A 177 3.81 9.00 -13.54
N TYR A 178 4.94 8.39 -13.85
CA TYR A 178 6.04 9.06 -14.57
C TYR A 178 5.61 9.52 -15.95
N VAL A 179 4.99 8.64 -16.73
CA VAL A 179 4.56 8.97 -18.11
C VAL A 179 3.54 10.10 -18.10
N THR A 180 2.55 10.05 -17.21
CA THR A 180 1.51 11.08 -17.12
C THR A 180 2.06 12.42 -16.65
N THR A 181 2.99 12.41 -15.69
CA THR A 181 3.66 13.61 -15.22
C THR A 181 4.48 14.25 -16.34
N LEU A 182 5.22 13.44 -17.10
CA LEU A 182 5.99 13.92 -18.24
C LEU A 182 5.08 14.57 -19.30
N ILE A 183 3.99 13.89 -19.68
CA ILE A 183 3.02 14.44 -20.65
C ILE A 183 2.43 15.75 -20.14
N PHE A 184 2.08 15.81 -18.85
CA PHE A 184 1.51 17.01 -18.24
C PHE A 184 2.50 18.20 -18.27
N VAL A 185 3.77 17.95 -17.94
CA VAL A 185 4.83 18.97 -18.01
C VAL A 185 5.02 19.47 -19.45
N LEU A 186 5.09 18.56 -20.41
CA LEU A 186 5.20 18.93 -21.83
C LEU A 186 4.01 19.78 -22.30
N TRP A 187 2.80 19.47 -21.85
CA TRP A 187 1.62 20.28 -22.15
C TRP A 187 1.68 21.68 -21.52
N LEU A 188 2.15 21.78 -20.27
CA LEU A 188 2.34 23.09 -19.63
C LEU A 188 3.38 23.95 -20.35
N LEU A 189 4.48 23.36 -20.79
CA LEU A 189 5.51 24.06 -21.55
C LEU A 189 4.99 24.55 -22.91
N LYS A 190 4.22 23.72 -23.60
CA LYS A 190 3.57 24.09 -24.86
C LYS A 190 2.56 25.24 -24.70
N ASP A 191 1.67 25.13 -23.68
CA ASP A 191 0.68 26.18 -23.40
C ASP A 191 1.36 27.54 -23.05
N ARG A 192 2.58 27.54 -22.48
CA ARG A 192 3.36 28.75 -22.23
C ARG A 192 3.97 29.33 -23.50
N SER A 193 4.43 28.48 -24.43
CA SER A 193 5.07 28.94 -25.68
C SER A 193 4.06 29.52 -26.67
N GLU A 194 2.76 29.15 -26.55
CA GLU A 194 1.70 29.64 -27.44
C GLU A 194 1.01 30.92 -26.93
N LYS A 195 1.34 31.42 -25.73
CA LYS A 195 0.88 32.74 -25.28
C LYS A 195 1.82 33.81 -25.87
N PRO A 196 1.36 34.62 -26.86
CA PRO A 196 2.16 35.74 -27.35
C PRO A 196 2.42 36.69 -26.18
N SER A 197 3.66 37.16 -26.11
CA SER A 197 4.08 38.23 -25.20
C SER A 197 3.24 39.47 -25.53
N GLU A 198 2.12 39.66 -24.86
CA GLU A 198 1.49 40.99 -24.81
C GLU A 198 2.42 41.89 -24.00
N ARG A 199 3.36 42.54 -24.70
CA ARG A 199 4.09 43.71 -24.26
C ARG A 199 3.73 44.89 -25.15
#